data_e834187d07180fa4caefd6431e137536
#
_entry.id   e834187d07180fa4caefd6431e137536
#
_cell.length_a   1.000
_cell.length_b   1.000
_cell.length_c   1.000
_cell.angle_alpha   90.00
_cell.angle_beta   90.00
_cell.angle_gamma   90.00
#
_symmetry.space_group_name_H-M   'P 1'
#
loop_
_entity.id
_entity.type
_entity.pdbx_description
1 polymer ?
#
loop_
_entity_poly.entity_id
_entity_poly.type
_entity_poly.pdbx_seq_one_letter_code
_entity_poly.pdbx_strand_id
1 'polypeptide(L)'
;MIKLLQQHKHLLYGAIATCSTATVVFLDGESSPQTPPPTFTRQQVSQADGTDGKPTYVTFNNAVYDISEFKKIHPGGHFINQAAGSDIKPFWNKWRYHYHSQKVEELLATLKIGTLVEGDGDAAEKAEGADTTTYTQNISMSNSGLQQEERYGVEEDAYSTDPPRTDEHKILIQKPFATETKPEVLVQTYLTPSSALYVRNHAPVPTELNPNINHEWELSFSNQENDDDVAQTRTIHDVLVNSNREINIVSIMQCAGNRAAEDIQATGASGFVGSPFEHIDSGMVGNVLWTGVSLKHVLQEMYPEECQQCQQGSPDSPDSPDNDEWHVLFQGADEYETSTSLSHILKESSDCLLATQMNGQLLSLDHGYPIRAVLPGIAGARNVKWLESITLSKTTSTMPWNDYYYKDSNAAHIQSLPMNSMLLSVVQDDHCVHVEGIAYQPSGALIQTVEISVNDGATWLPATLRNEEIIEGDSQTGSYYGWVRFYLNDVDINEAFYLAIQKQSNEIRVMCRATDENGNRQPEVSPKQRGYIYNGYNRITVEL
;
A
#
# COMPACT_ATOMS: atom_id res chain seq x y z
N MET A 1 2.17 17.96 6.94
CA MET A 1 2.22 17.81 8.42
C MET A 1 2.86 19.00 9.13
N ILE A 2 4.09 19.42 8.81
CA ILE A 2 4.71 20.61 9.45
C ILE A 2 3.95 21.92 9.15
N LYS A 3 3.44 22.13 7.94
CA LYS A 3 2.59 23.30 7.61
C LYS A 3 1.23 23.26 8.32
N LEU A 4 0.61 22.07 8.48
CA LEU A 4 -0.61 21.91 9.30
C LEU A 4 -0.34 22.28 10.76
N LEU A 5 0.79 21.88 11.33
CA LEU A 5 1.21 22.25 12.68
C LEU A 5 1.57 23.74 12.80
N GLN A 6 2.05 24.38 11.75
CA GLN A 6 2.26 25.83 11.73
C GLN A 6 0.92 26.62 11.71
N GLN A 7 -0.09 26.13 11.00
CA GLN A 7 -1.44 26.71 11.06
C GLN A 7 -2.07 26.54 12.44
N HIS A 8 -1.85 25.40 13.10
CA HIS A 8 -2.35 25.19 14.49
C HIS A 8 -1.56 25.98 15.56
N LYS A 9 -0.32 26.42 15.30
CA LYS A 9 0.36 27.35 16.22
C LYS A 9 -0.45 28.63 16.47
N HIS A 10 -1.13 29.16 15.46
CA HIS A 10 -1.97 30.35 15.60
C HIS A 10 -3.26 30.10 16.42
N LEU A 11 -3.79 28.87 16.42
CA LEU A 11 -4.97 28.51 17.24
C LEU A 11 -4.63 28.26 18.71
N LEU A 12 -3.47 27.70 19.01
CA LEU A 12 -3.00 27.52 20.40
C LEU A 12 -2.64 28.84 21.09
N TYR A 13 -2.17 29.84 20.35
CA TYR A 13 -1.90 31.18 20.90
C TYR A 13 -3.16 32.05 21.05
N GLY A 14 -4.25 31.74 20.35
CA GLY A 14 -5.53 32.47 20.45
C GLY A 14 -6.33 32.19 21.71
N ALA A 15 -6.09 31.11 22.41
CA ALA A 15 -6.84 30.74 23.65
C ALA A 15 -6.26 31.33 24.95
N ILE A 16 -5.11 32.03 24.91
CA ILE A 16 -4.47 32.66 26.09
C ILE A 16 -4.65 34.20 26.12
N ALA A 17 -5.26 34.80 25.12
CA ALA A 17 -5.32 36.26 24.97
C ALA A 17 -6.68 36.88 25.29
N THR A 18 -7.33 36.45 26.37
CA THR A 18 -8.45 37.22 26.95
C THR A 18 -8.31 37.36 28.46
N CYS A 19 -7.34 38.16 28.90
CA CYS A 19 -7.48 38.95 30.12
C CYS A 19 -6.44 40.09 30.19
N SER A 20 -6.98 41.30 30.25
CA SER A 20 -6.42 42.56 30.72
C SER A 20 -5.31 43.26 29.93
N THR A 21 -5.72 44.43 29.43
CA THR A 21 -4.88 45.58 29.05
C THR A 21 -3.95 45.99 30.18
N ALA A 22 -2.65 45.93 29.97
CA ALA A 22 -1.65 46.66 30.74
C ALA A 22 -0.49 47.09 29.82
N THR A 23 -0.20 48.36 29.92
CA THR A 23 0.83 49.14 29.22
C THR A 23 2.21 48.53 29.42
N VAL A 24 2.91 48.23 28.31
CA VAL A 24 4.28 47.73 28.34
C VAL A 24 5.25 48.92 28.39
N VAL A 25 5.93 49.08 29.53
CA VAL A 25 7.12 49.88 29.66
C VAL A 25 8.33 48.96 29.54
N PHE A 26 9.21 49.21 28.56
CA PHE A 26 10.50 48.50 28.44
C PHE A 26 11.40 48.94 29.56
N LEU A 27 11.76 48.02 30.44
CA LEU A 27 12.92 48.12 31.31
C LEU A 27 13.84 46.94 31.03
N ASP A 28 15.12 47.25 30.80
CA ASP A 28 16.17 46.28 30.58
C ASP A 28 16.41 45.35 31.76
N GLY A 29 16.61 44.06 31.48
CA GLY A 29 17.53 43.17 32.17
C GLY A 29 17.15 42.70 33.56
N GLU A 30 16.36 41.61 33.66
CA GLU A 30 16.60 40.54 34.65
C GLU A 30 15.92 39.24 34.14
N SER A 31 16.71 38.16 34.05
CA SER A 31 16.22 36.82 33.68
C SER A 31 15.23 36.35 34.75
N SER A 32 13.96 36.24 34.40
CA SER A 32 12.96 35.59 35.23
C SER A 32 13.40 34.14 35.53
N PRO A 33 13.24 33.64 36.76
CA PRO A 33 13.50 32.24 37.04
C PRO A 33 12.54 31.38 36.21
N GLN A 34 13.10 30.61 35.26
CA GLN A 34 12.33 29.62 34.51
C GLN A 34 11.83 28.58 35.50
N THR A 35 10.53 28.43 35.65
CA THR A 35 9.97 27.30 36.39
C THR A 35 10.49 26.01 35.77
N PRO A 36 11.05 25.09 36.57
CA PRO A 36 11.51 23.81 36.03
C PRO A 36 10.39 23.10 35.26
N PRO A 37 10.71 22.40 34.17
CA PRO A 37 9.70 21.68 33.41
C PRO A 37 8.96 20.69 34.33
N PRO A 38 7.65 20.47 34.10
CA PRO A 38 6.88 19.50 34.87
C PRO A 38 7.54 18.12 34.89
N THR A 39 7.48 17.46 36.05
CA THR A 39 7.99 16.09 36.19
C THR A 39 6.84 15.11 36.40
N PHE A 40 6.97 13.90 35.84
CA PHE A 40 5.97 12.85 35.88
C PHE A 40 6.59 11.56 36.41
N THR A 41 5.80 10.77 37.14
CA THR A 41 6.16 9.39 37.47
C THR A 41 5.70 8.44 36.38
N ARG A 42 6.31 7.26 36.25
CA ARG A 42 5.85 6.21 35.35
C ARG A 42 4.39 5.80 35.62
N GLN A 43 3.98 5.83 36.89
CA GLN A 43 2.59 5.56 37.27
C GLN A 43 1.63 6.63 36.72
N GLN A 44 1.98 7.91 36.75
CA GLN A 44 1.16 8.97 36.15
C GLN A 44 1.05 8.82 34.64
N VAL A 45 2.15 8.44 33.97
CA VAL A 45 2.13 8.17 32.53
C VAL A 45 1.25 6.96 32.23
N SER A 46 1.39 5.84 32.97
CA SER A 46 0.58 4.64 32.73
C SER A 46 -0.92 4.83 32.96
N GLN A 47 -1.31 5.77 33.83
CA GLN A 47 -2.71 6.15 34.05
C GLN A 47 -3.28 7.06 32.96
N ALA A 48 -2.41 7.70 32.17
CA ALA A 48 -2.76 8.55 31.03
C ALA A 48 -2.72 7.72 29.73
N ASP A 49 -3.53 6.69 29.66
CA ASP A 49 -3.59 5.68 28.61
C ASP A 49 -4.62 6.00 27.50
N GLY A 50 -5.32 7.11 27.62
CA GLY A 50 -6.34 7.54 26.65
C GLY A 50 -7.67 6.82 26.77
N THR A 51 -7.87 5.96 27.78
CA THR A 51 -9.17 5.35 28.09
C THR A 51 -10.04 6.32 28.91
N ASP A 52 -11.36 6.15 28.84
CA ASP A 52 -12.34 6.91 29.64
C ASP A 52 -12.18 8.44 29.59
N GLY A 53 -11.74 8.99 28.43
CA GLY A 53 -11.53 10.42 28.26
C GLY A 53 -10.26 10.98 28.91
N LYS A 54 -9.37 10.12 29.39
CA LYS A 54 -8.07 10.52 29.92
C LYS A 54 -7.13 10.97 28.80
N PRO A 55 -6.13 11.81 29.11
CA PRO A 55 -5.07 12.12 28.15
C PRO A 55 -4.27 10.87 27.76
N THR A 56 -3.58 10.93 26.62
CA THR A 56 -2.72 9.86 26.16
C THR A 56 -1.28 10.32 26.22
N TYR A 57 -0.53 9.81 27.20
CA TYR A 57 0.89 10.13 27.36
C TYR A 57 1.76 8.96 26.91
N VAL A 58 2.94 9.29 26.40
CA VAL A 58 4.00 8.34 26.09
C VAL A 58 5.34 8.89 26.59
N THR A 59 6.33 8.01 26.79
CA THR A 59 7.69 8.43 27.13
C THR A 59 8.66 8.07 26.04
N PHE A 60 9.72 8.87 25.91
CA PHE A 60 10.87 8.61 25.06
C PHE A 60 12.10 9.37 25.61
N ASN A 61 13.21 8.66 25.82
CA ASN A 61 14.46 9.24 26.34
C ASN A 61 14.26 10.17 27.55
N ASN A 62 13.58 9.67 28.60
CA ASN A 62 13.23 10.42 29.82
C ASN A 62 12.32 11.64 29.63
N ALA A 63 11.84 11.92 28.46
CA ALA A 63 10.83 12.96 28.22
C ALA A 63 9.43 12.35 28.19
N VAL A 64 8.42 13.15 28.56
CA VAL A 64 7.00 12.80 28.53
C VAL A 64 6.30 13.66 27.47
N TYR A 65 5.49 13.02 26.64
CA TYR A 65 4.82 13.63 25.52
C TYR A 65 3.30 13.39 25.61
N ASP A 66 2.51 14.42 25.35
CA ASP A 66 1.06 14.30 25.22
C ASP A 66 0.72 14.08 23.73
N ILE A 67 0.25 12.88 23.41
CA ILE A 67 -0.15 12.50 22.07
C ILE A 67 -1.67 12.43 21.90
N SER A 68 -2.46 12.98 22.83
CA SER A 68 -3.93 12.88 22.87
C SER A 68 -4.58 13.34 21.57
N GLU A 69 -4.13 14.45 21.02
CA GLU A 69 -4.63 14.99 19.75
C GLU A 69 -3.91 14.35 18.55
N PHE A 70 -2.59 14.17 18.66
CA PHE A 70 -1.79 13.62 17.57
C PHE A 70 -2.20 12.20 17.17
N LYS A 71 -2.62 11.35 18.12
CA LYS A 71 -3.08 9.99 17.80
C LYS A 71 -4.27 9.94 16.83
N LYS A 72 -5.06 11.01 16.74
CA LYS A 72 -6.21 11.10 15.83
C LYS A 72 -5.78 11.24 14.36
N ILE A 73 -4.61 11.83 14.13
CA ILE A 73 -4.05 12.14 12.81
C ILE A 73 -2.74 11.39 12.52
N HIS A 74 -2.36 10.45 13.37
CA HIS A 74 -1.14 9.69 13.19
C HIS A 74 -1.17 8.88 11.89
N PRO A 75 -0.16 8.96 11.01
CA PRO A 75 -0.16 8.25 9.73
C PRO A 75 -0.34 6.73 9.83
N GLY A 76 0.17 6.12 10.91
CA GLY A 76 -0.04 4.70 11.24
C GLY A 76 -1.40 4.41 11.88
N GLY A 77 -2.34 5.36 11.92
CA GLY A 77 -3.68 5.19 12.50
C GLY A 77 -3.64 4.74 13.97
N HIS A 78 -4.49 3.79 14.32
CA HIS A 78 -4.67 3.33 15.71
C HIS A 78 -3.46 2.63 16.34
N PHE A 79 -2.42 2.29 15.55
CA PHE A 79 -1.22 1.60 16.08
C PHE A 79 -0.47 2.42 17.14
N ILE A 80 -0.52 3.75 17.07
CA ILE A 80 0.07 4.62 18.10
C ILE A 80 -0.54 4.38 19.48
N ASN A 81 -1.79 3.91 19.55
CA ASN A 81 -2.48 3.61 20.81
C ASN A 81 -1.81 2.45 21.57
N GLN A 82 -1.04 1.59 20.91
CA GLN A 82 -0.30 0.51 21.57
C GLN A 82 0.79 1.05 22.51
N ALA A 83 1.29 2.25 22.25
CA ALA A 83 2.27 2.92 23.10
C ALA A 83 1.63 3.74 24.23
N ALA A 84 0.30 3.89 24.25
CA ALA A 84 -0.41 4.72 25.22
C ALA A 84 -0.08 4.30 26.67
N GLY A 85 0.31 5.26 27.51
CA GLY A 85 0.70 5.02 28.89
C GLY A 85 2.07 4.35 29.09
N SER A 86 2.88 4.21 28.03
CA SER A 86 4.14 3.45 28.08
C SER A 86 5.31 4.16 27.38
N ASP A 87 6.46 3.50 27.32
CA ASP A 87 7.61 3.95 26.53
C ASP A 87 7.39 3.59 25.05
N ILE A 88 7.58 4.56 24.15
CA ILE A 88 7.45 4.33 22.71
C ILE A 88 8.66 3.60 22.09
N LYS A 89 9.80 3.55 22.79
CA LYS A 89 11.04 2.97 22.28
C LYS A 89 10.90 1.52 21.79
N PRO A 90 10.19 0.59 22.49
CA PRO A 90 9.98 -0.76 21.98
C PRO A 90 9.23 -0.79 20.63
N PHE A 91 8.31 0.13 20.43
CA PHE A 91 7.54 0.24 19.18
C PHE A 91 8.42 0.84 18.08
N TRP A 92 9.21 1.87 18.40
CA TRP A 92 10.13 2.48 17.43
C TRP A 92 11.31 1.57 17.05
N ASN A 93 11.73 0.68 17.92
CA ASN A 93 12.67 -0.37 17.55
C ASN A 93 12.12 -1.29 16.44
N LYS A 94 10.80 -1.45 16.43
CA LYS A 94 10.09 -2.19 15.38
C LYS A 94 9.86 -1.32 14.14
N TRP A 95 9.73 -0.01 14.32
CA TRP A 95 9.46 0.97 13.27
C TRP A 95 10.55 2.04 13.25
N ARG A 96 11.77 1.66 12.84
CA ARG A 96 12.99 2.47 12.98
C ARG A 96 12.96 3.81 12.25
N TYR A 97 12.09 3.98 11.26
CA TYR A 97 11.87 5.26 10.58
C TYR A 97 11.69 6.44 11.54
N HIS A 98 11.00 6.24 12.66
CA HIS A 98 10.79 7.29 13.65
C HIS A 98 12.09 7.87 14.24
N TYR A 99 13.19 7.09 14.25
CA TYR A 99 14.49 7.54 14.76
C TYR A 99 15.24 8.46 13.79
N HIS A 100 14.95 8.35 12.49
CA HIS A 100 15.72 9.01 11.42
C HIS A 100 14.94 10.15 10.76
N SER A 101 13.71 10.41 11.19
CA SER A 101 12.88 11.45 10.62
C SER A 101 13.03 12.77 11.37
N GLN A 102 13.62 13.77 10.70
CA GLN A 102 13.67 15.14 11.23
C GLN A 102 12.26 15.67 11.55
N LYS A 103 11.25 15.31 10.74
CA LYS A 103 9.84 15.67 10.97
C LYS A 103 9.32 15.12 12.30
N VAL A 104 9.71 13.88 12.67
CA VAL A 104 9.33 13.27 13.95
C VAL A 104 10.03 13.98 15.12
N GLU A 105 11.28 14.34 14.99
CA GLU A 105 12.01 15.07 16.01
C GLU A 105 11.39 16.46 16.27
N GLU A 106 11.08 17.21 15.21
CA GLU A 106 10.39 18.50 15.29
C GLU A 106 9.00 18.35 15.94
N LEU A 107 8.25 17.31 15.58
CA LEU A 107 6.96 17.01 16.17
C LEU A 107 7.07 16.70 17.66
N LEU A 108 7.99 15.83 18.06
CA LEU A 108 8.23 15.52 19.46
C LEU A 108 8.55 16.78 20.28
N ALA A 109 9.33 17.70 19.73
CA ALA A 109 9.63 18.97 20.40
C ALA A 109 8.35 19.77 20.72
N THR A 110 7.31 19.66 19.87
CA THR A 110 6.01 20.35 20.09
C THR A 110 5.08 19.62 21.06
N LEU A 111 5.21 18.29 21.18
CA LEU A 111 4.34 17.43 22.01
C LEU A 111 4.88 17.23 23.43
N LYS A 112 6.11 17.66 23.67
CA LYS A 112 6.78 17.49 24.98
C LYS A 112 6.10 18.29 26.07
N ILE A 113 5.68 17.61 27.16
CA ILE A 113 5.03 18.24 28.33
C ILE A 113 5.86 18.19 29.60
N GLY A 114 6.95 17.41 29.64
CA GLY A 114 7.80 17.32 30.82
C GLY A 114 8.84 16.22 30.75
N THR A 115 9.33 15.79 31.92
CA THR A 115 10.35 14.74 32.08
C THR A 115 9.93 13.73 33.15
N LEU A 116 10.46 12.49 33.05
CA LEU A 116 10.28 11.49 34.10
C LEU A 116 11.12 11.85 35.34
N VAL A 117 10.62 11.46 36.52
CA VAL A 117 11.37 11.56 37.78
C VAL A 117 12.60 10.65 37.73
N GLU A 118 13.78 11.18 38.07
CA GLU A 118 14.99 10.36 38.16
C GLU A 118 14.86 9.27 39.23
N GLY A 119 15.15 8.01 38.86
CA GLY A 119 15.07 6.85 39.76
C GLY A 119 13.94 5.86 39.47
N ASP A 120 13.00 6.17 38.57
CA ASP A 120 11.91 5.28 38.17
C ASP A 120 12.32 4.31 37.02
N GLY A 121 13.61 4.11 36.76
CA GLY A 121 14.16 3.56 35.53
C GLY A 121 14.65 2.12 35.52
N ASP A 122 14.95 1.46 36.64
CA ASP A 122 15.83 0.27 36.64
C ASP A 122 15.16 -1.09 36.83
N ALA A 123 13.83 -1.23 36.63
CA ALA A 123 13.15 -2.51 36.78
C ALA A 123 12.74 -3.23 35.47
N ALA A 124 13.03 -2.67 34.30
CA ALA A 124 12.57 -3.20 33.01
C ALA A 124 13.65 -3.86 32.12
N GLU A 125 14.91 -3.94 32.58
CA GLU A 125 16.00 -4.57 31.78
C GLU A 125 16.13 -6.10 31.94
N LYS A 126 15.12 -6.78 32.53
CA LYS A 126 15.11 -8.25 32.68
C LYS A 126 13.87 -8.90 32.07
N ALA A 127 13.63 -8.66 30.80
CA ALA A 127 12.70 -9.45 29.99
C ALA A 127 13.22 -9.58 28.55
N GLU A 128 14.47 -9.94 28.38
CA GLU A 128 14.95 -10.62 27.18
C GLU A 128 14.57 -12.08 27.31
N GLY A 129 13.62 -12.55 26.50
CA GLY A 129 13.28 -13.96 26.39
C GLY A 129 11.80 -14.31 26.54
N ALA A 130 10.89 -13.58 25.93
CA ALA A 130 9.50 -13.99 25.78
C ALA A 130 9.18 -14.17 24.30
N ASP A 131 9.02 -15.44 23.97
CA ASP A 131 8.52 -16.05 22.77
C ASP A 131 7.44 -15.23 22.02
N THR A 132 7.69 -14.97 20.74
CA THR A 132 6.85 -14.19 19.82
C THR A 132 5.53 -14.88 19.42
N THR A 133 5.18 -15.99 20.08
CA THR A 133 4.04 -16.83 19.69
C THR A 133 2.73 -16.55 20.45
N THR A 134 2.69 -15.62 21.41
CA THR A 134 1.54 -15.49 22.31
C THR A 134 0.71 -14.21 22.15
N TYR A 135 0.98 -13.35 21.16
CA TYR A 135 0.25 -12.07 20.99
C TYR A 135 -0.91 -12.07 19.97
N THR A 136 -1.33 -13.26 19.50
CA THR A 136 -2.44 -13.38 18.54
C THR A 136 -3.79 -13.75 19.16
N GLN A 137 -3.91 -13.84 20.48
CA GLN A 137 -5.17 -14.23 21.10
C GLN A 137 -5.56 -13.27 22.22
N ASN A 138 -6.08 -12.11 21.93
CA ASN A 138 -7.03 -11.38 22.78
C ASN A 138 -7.31 -9.97 22.25
N ILE A 139 -7.80 -9.86 21.01
CA ILE A 139 -8.56 -8.70 20.58
C ILE A 139 -9.94 -9.20 20.15
N SER A 140 -10.82 -9.42 21.12
CA SER A 140 -12.24 -9.42 20.88
C SER A 140 -12.67 -7.96 20.70
N MET A 141 -12.76 -7.49 19.48
CA MET A 141 -13.41 -6.21 19.19
C MET A 141 -14.91 -6.36 19.43
N SER A 142 -15.39 -5.77 20.51
CA SER A 142 -16.82 -5.55 20.71
C SER A 142 -17.34 -4.62 19.63
N ASN A 143 -18.39 -5.06 18.96
CA ASN A 143 -19.09 -4.43 17.82
C ASN A 143 -19.90 -3.18 18.25
N SER A 144 -19.31 -2.22 18.99
CA SER A 144 -19.99 -1.02 19.50
C SER A 144 -19.47 0.32 18.96
N GLY A 145 -18.73 0.32 17.82
CA GLY A 145 -18.09 1.51 17.24
C GLY A 145 -18.83 2.18 16.08
N LEU A 146 -20.06 1.80 15.73
CA LEU A 146 -20.77 2.34 14.55
C LEU A 146 -21.83 3.41 14.86
N GLN A 147 -21.83 4.03 16.03
CA GLN A 147 -22.74 5.18 16.30
C GLN A 147 -22.07 6.17 17.26
N GLN A 148 -21.18 7.02 16.72
CA GLN A 148 -20.83 8.31 17.32
C GLN A 148 -20.17 9.24 16.28
N GLU A 149 -20.93 9.58 15.25
CA GLU A 149 -20.75 10.83 14.52
C GLU A 149 -21.77 11.83 15.07
N GLU A 150 -21.37 12.66 16.01
CA GLU A 150 -21.91 14.00 16.25
C GLU A 150 -21.40 14.51 17.62
N ARG A 151 -20.38 15.38 17.56
CA ARG A 151 -20.04 16.44 18.50
C ARG A 151 -18.54 16.65 18.67
N TYR A 152 -17.92 17.29 17.68
CA TYR A 152 -16.75 18.14 17.95
C TYR A 152 -16.69 19.25 16.89
N GLY A 153 -16.32 20.47 17.32
CA GLY A 153 -16.25 21.64 16.47
C GLY A 153 -15.37 21.40 15.25
N VAL A 154 -15.61 22.17 14.19
CA VAL A 154 -14.97 22.08 12.88
C VAL A 154 -13.44 22.15 13.02
N GLU A 155 -12.79 21.02 13.36
CA GLU A 155 -11.40 20.79 13.06
C GLU A 155 -11.35 20.52 11.54
N GLU A 156 -10.48 21.24 10.84
CA GLU A 156 -10.25 21.02 9.41
C GLU A 156 -9.85 19.54 9.22
N ASP A 157 -10.73 18.75 8.63
CA ASP A 157 -10.51 17.33 8.37
C ASP A 157 -9.28 17.17 7.47
N ALA A 158 -8.29 16.39 7.87
CA ALA A 158 -7.08 16.13 7.09
C ALA A 158 -7.37 15.63 5.67
N TYR A 159 -8.58 15.11 5.42
CA TYR A 159 -9.09 14.64 4.13
C TYR A 159 -9.94 15.69 3.40
N SER A 160 -10.03 16.93 3.90
CA SER A 160 -10.86 17.99 3.30
C SER A 160 -10.40 18.39 1.89
N THR A 161 -9.15 18.11 1.58
CA THR A 161 -8.52 18.38 0.27
C THR A 161 -8.48 17.17 -0.65
N ASP A 162 -8.99 16.02 -0.21
CA ASP A 162 -9.13 14.85 -1.07
C ASP A 162 -9.98 15.20 -2.30
N PRO A 163 -9.65 14.66 -3.49
CA PRO A 163 -10.39 14.95 -4.72
C PRO A 163 -11.83 14.44 -4.64
N PRO A 164 -12.78 15.09 -5.34
CA PRO A 164 -14.12 14.57 -5.46
C PRO A 164 -14.10 13.20 -6.16
N ARG A 165 -14.86 12.25 -5.64
CA ARG A 165 -14.91 10.86 -6.11
C ARG A 165 -16.30 10.51 -6.61
N THR A 166 -16.36 9.61 -7.59
CA THR A 166 -17.61 9.16 -8.24
C THR A 166 -18.11 7.84 -7.63
N ASP A 167 -19.35 7.48 -7.93
CA ASP A 167 -19.97 6.22 -7.49
C ASP A 167 -19.56 5.01 -8.37
N GLU A 168 -18.53 5.15 -9.20
CA GLU A 168 -18.07 4.08 -10.12
C GLU A 168 -17.35 2.94 -9.37
N HIS A 169 -16.98 3.17 -8.13
CA HIS A 169 -16.27 2.22 -7.29
C HIS A 169 -17.17 1.47 -6.29
N LYS A 170 -16.74 0.29 -5.87
CA LYS A 170 -17.17 -0.33 -4.61
C LYS A 170 -16.28 0.18 -3.50
N ILE A 171 -16.81 1.04 -2.61
CA ILE A 171 -16.03 1.65 -1.53
C ILE A 171 -15.85 0.66 -0.39
N LEU A 172 -14.61 0.42 0.02
CA LEU A 172 -14.24 -0.39 1.17
C LEU A 172 -14.01 0.48 2.41
N ILE A 173 -13.28 1.58 2.25
CA ILE A 173 -12.97 2.54 3.30
C ILE A 173 -13.05 3.96 2.72
N GLN A 174 -13.69 4.88 3.45
CA GLN A 174 -13.78 6.29 3.05
C GLN A 174 -12.50 7.06 3.37
N LYS A 175 -11.85 6.81 4.51
CA LYS A 175 -10.69 7.55 5.02
C LYS A 175 -9.73 6.62 5.77
N PRO A 176 -8.48 6.38 5.28
CA PRO A 176 -8.02 6.74 3.93
C PRO A 176 -8.77 5.97 2.84
N PHE A 177 -8.94 6.61 1.67
CA PHE A 177 -9.80 6.08 0.62
C PHE A 177 -9.27 4.76 0.04
N ALA A 178 -10.12 3.73 0.05
CA ALA A 178 -9.83 2.42 -0.52
C ALA A 178 -11.07 1.84 -1.21
N THR A 179 -10.90 1.36 -2.43
CA THR A 179 -12.01 0.90 -3.28
C THR A 179 -11.65 -0.30 -4.12
N GLU A 180 -12.67 -0.95 -4.66
CA GLU A 180 -12.56 -1.92 -5.74
C GLU A 180 -13.22 -1.37 -7.02
N THR A 181 -12.66 -1.72 -8.19
CA THR A 181 -13.34 -1.58 -9.47
C THR A 181 -14.48 -2.60 -9.53
N LYS A 182 -15.67 -2.18 -9.96
CA LYS A 182 -16.82 -3.09 -10.09
C LYS A 182 -16.56 -4.13 -11.19
N PRO A 183 -16.94 -5.41 -11.01
CA PRO A 183 -16.76 -6.46 -12.02
C PRO A 183 -17.37 -6.12 -13.37
N GLU A 184 -18.53 -5.43 -13.37
CA GLU A 184 -19.23 -4.99 -14.58
C GLU A 184 -18.40 -4.01 -15.41
N VAL A 185 -17.53 -3.22 -14.76
CA VAL A 185 -16.60 -2.30 -15.45
C VAL A 185 -15.39 -3.07 -15.99
N LEU A 186 -14.83 -3.97 -15.19
CA LEU A 186 -13.67 -4.77 -15.59
C LEU A 186 -13.94 -5.65 -16.82
N VAL A 187 -15.19 -6.12 -16.98
CA VAL A 187 -15.59 -6.99 -18.09
C VAL A 187 -15.87 -6.26 -19.40
N GLN A 188 -16.10 -4.92 -19.35
CA GLN A 188 -16.56 -4.17 -20.52
C GLN A 188 -15.45 -3.83 -21.51
N THR A 189 -14.27 -3.48 -21.01
CA THR A 189 -13.19 -2.94 -21.84
C THR A 189 -11.85 -3.61 -21.54
N TYR A 190 -10.96 -3.62 -22.54
CA TYR A 190 -9.61 -4.15 -22.36
C TYR A 190 -8.78 -3.30 -21.38
N LEU A 191 -8.79 -1.97 -21.52
CA LEU A 191 -8.20 -1.06 -20.55
C LEU A 191 -9.25 -0.63 -19.53
N THR A 192 -8.93 -0.74 -18.26
CA THR A 192 -9.79 -0.25 -17.19
C THR A 192 -9.86 1.28 -17.23
N PRO A 193 -11.07 1.89 -17.30
CA PRO A 193 -11.20 3.34 -17.28
C PRO A 193 -10.48 3.98 -16.10
N SER A 194 -9.77 5.10 -16.32
CA SER A 194 -9.01 5.77 -15.28
C SER A 194 -9.86 6.21 -14.09
N SER A 195 -11.13 6.59 -14.34
CA SER A 195 -12.10 6.99 -13.31
C SER A 195 -12.59 5.83 -12.45
N ALA A 196 -12.47 4.59 -12.94
CA ALA A 196 -12.99 3.40 -12.28
C ALA A 196 -11.89 2.46 -11.73
N LEU A 197 -10.60 2.72 -12.05
CA LEU A 197 -9.50 1.95 -11.50
C LEU A 197 -9.52 2.03 -9.98
N TYR A 198 -9.39 0.90 -9.30
CA TYR A 198 -9.37 0.84 -7.85
C TYR A 198 -8.36 1.82 -7.23
N VAL A 199 -8.71 2.36 -6.08
CA VAL A 199 -7.83 3.24 -5.29
C VAL A 199 -7.44 2.56 -3.99
N ARG A 200 -6.19 2.71 -3.58
CA ARG A 200 -5.71 2.32 -2.26
C ARG A 200 -4.77 3.39 -1.72
N ASN A 201 -5.31 4.26 -0.87
CA ASN A 201 -4.54 5.28 -0.16
C ASN A 201 -4.23 4.82 1.26
N HIS A 202 -3.05 5.18 1.78
CA HIS A 202 -2.64 4.91 3.16
C HIS A 202 -2.72 6.17 4.04
N ALA A 203 -2.83 7.33 3.41
CA ALA A 203 -2.95 8.65 3.99
C ALA A 203 -3.86 9.54 3.11
N PRO A 204 -4.19 10.77 3.53
CA PRO A 204 -4.84 11.76 2.66
C PRO A 204 -4.01 12.00 1.39
N VAL A 205 -4.68 12.37 0.30
CA VAL A 205 -3.99 12.84 -0.91
C VAL A 205 -3.18 14.10 -0.55
N PRO A 206 -1.90 14.20 -0.93
CA PRO A 206 -1.08 15.36 -0.61
C PRO A 206 -1.70 16.68 -1.13
N THR A 207 -1.75 17.70 -0.28
CA THR A 207 -2.45 18.98 -0.56
C THR A 207 -1.69 19.90 -1.51
N GLU A 208 -0.39 19.68 -1.69
CA GLU A 208 0.49 20.55 -2.48
C GLU A 208 0.42 20.25 -3.99
N LEU A 209 -0.41 19.28 -4.38
CA LEU A 209 -0.57 18.85 -5.76
C LEU A 209 -1.41 19.87 -6.53
N ASN A 210 -0.74 20.70 -7.33
CA ASN A 210 -1.41 21.63 -8.24
C ASN A 210 -1.26 21.14 -9.69
N PRO A 211 -2.35 20.73 -10.35
CA PRO A 211 -2.28 20.21 -11.72
C PRO A 211 -1.78 21.25 -12.75
N ASN A 212 -1.66 22.52 -12.37
CA ASN A 212 -1.12 23.57 -13.24
C ASN A 212 0.39 23.82 -13.07
N ILE A 213 1.07 23.11 -12.15
CA ILE A 213 2.48 23.35 -11.78
C ILE A 213 3.30 22.05 -11.80
N ASN A 214 2.95 21.08 -12.65
CA ASN A 214 3.64 19.79 -12.70
C ASN A 214 5.12 19.86 -13.13
N HIS A 215 5.56 20.92 -13.77
CA HIS A 215 6.96 21.11 -14.16
C HIS A 215 7.90 21.44 -12.99
N GLU A 216 7.36 21.89 -11.87
CA GLU A 216 8.11 22.28 -10.68
C GLU A 216 8.21 21.17 -9.63
N TRP A 217 7.56 20.01 -9.86
CA TRP A 217 7.70 18.88 -8.95
C TRP A 217 9.10 18.31 -9.02
N GLU A 218 9.71 18.17 -7.87
CA GLU A 218 11.09 17.73 -7.75
C GLU A 218 11.17 16.29 -7.24
N LEU A 219 12.06 15.51 -7.85
CA LEU A 219 12.46 14.19 -7.40
C LEU A 219 13.86 14.27 -6.77
N SER A 220 13.99 13.77 -5.56
CA SER A 220 15.26 13.66 -4.86
C SER A 220 15.87 12.28 -5.10
N PHE A 221 17.16 12.24 -5.41
CA PHE A 221 17.95 11.03 -5.61
C PHE A 221 19.10 11.00 -4.62
N SER A 222 19.26 9.92 -3.86
CA SER A 222 20.31 9.77 -2.85
C SER A 222 20.81 8.33 -2.74
N ASN A 223 22.00 8.15 -2.17
CA ASN A 223 22.61 6.86 -1.89
C ASN A 223 22.97 6.80 -0.40
N GLN A 224 22.30 5.92 0.36
CA GLN A 224 22.50 5.81 1.82
C GLN A 224 23.85 5.23 2.23
N GLU A 225 24.56 4.59 1.32
CA GLU A 225 25.87 3.98 1.61
C GLU A 225 27.05 4.96 1.39
N ASN A 226 26.75 6.17 0.93
CA ASN A 226 27.76 7.19 0.71
C ASN A 226 27.52 8.37 1.68
N ASP A 227 28.31 8.45 2.75
CA ASP A 227 28.20 9.49 3.76
C ASP A 227 28.41 10.93 3.21
N ASP A 228 29.09 11.05 2.07
CA ASP A 228 29.33 12.34 1.38
C ASP A 228 28.24 12.64 0.31
N ASP A 229 27.25 11.75 0.14
CA ASP A 229 26.22 11.92 -0.89
C ASP A 229 25.25 13.04 -0.54
N VAL A 230 25.35 14.11 -1.30
CA VAL A 230 24.36 15.18 -1.26
C VAL A 230 23.24 14.80 -2.22
N ALA A 231 22.02 14.64 -1.69
CA ALA A 231 20.85 14.32 -2.49
C ALA A 231 20.76 15.23 -3.75
N GLN A 232 20.71 14.59 -4.91
CA GLN A 232 20.55 15.29 -6.18
C GLN A 232 19.07 15.49 -6.45
N THR A 233 18.66 16.73 -6.72
CA THR A 233 17.27 17.05 -7.08
C THR A 233 17.15 17.24 -8.58
N ARG A 234 16.10 16.68 -9.18
CA ARG A 234 15.71 16.86 -10.59
C ARG A 234 14.24 17.22 -10.68
N THR A 235 13.90 18.16 -11.52
CA THR A 235 12.49 18.39 -11.85
C THR A 235 11.95 17.20 -12.68
N ILE A 236 10.63 16.98 -12.67
CA ILE A 236 10.03 15.99 -13.59
C ILE A 236 10.39 16.29 -15.03
N HIS A 237 10.40 17.59 -15.42
CA HIS A 237 10.78 18.00 -16.76
C HIS A 237 12.19 17.51 -17.12
N ASP A 238 13.17 17.68 -16.22
CA ASP A 238 14.55 17.23 -16.45
C ASP A 238 14.62 15.71 -16.58
N VAL A 239 13.89 14.99 -15.74
CA VAL A 239 13.83 13.51 -15.81
C VAL A 239 13.23 13.04 -17.13
N LEU A 240 12.16 13.68 -17.61
CA LEU A 240 11.50 13.33 -18.87
C LEU A 240 12.36 13.67 -20.09
N VAL A 241 13.01 14.84 -20.09
CA VAL A 241 13.82 15.32 -21.24
C VAL A 241 15.14 14.56 -21.34
N ASN A 242 15.84 14.36 -20.23
CA ASN A 242 17.14 13.71 -20.22
C ASN A 242 17.06 12.22 -20.57
N SER A 243 15.97 11.54 -20.17
CA SER A 243 15.79 10.13 -20.51
C SER A 243 15.57 9.87 -22.01
N ASN A 244 15.32 10.92 -22.79
CA ASN A 244 15.18 10.94 -24.25
C ASN A 244 14.22 9.87 -24.84
N ARG A 245 13.41 9.19 -23.99
CA ARG A 245 12.60 8.08 -24.42
C ARG A 245 11.36 7.90 -23.53
N GLU A 246 10.26 8.46 -23.98
CA GLU A 246 8.95 8.09 -23.49
C GLU A 246 8.64 6.64 -23.89
N ILE A 247 8.10 5.87 -22.96
CA ILE A 247 7.67 4.49 -23.17
C ILE A 247 6.21 4.31 -22.74
N ASN A 248 5.52 3.43 -23.44
CA ASN A 248 4.13 3.07 -23.20
C ASN A 248 4.02 1.58 -22.87
N ILE A 249 3.58 1.24 -21.65
CA ILE A 249 3.48 -0.14 -21.22
C ILE A 249 2.06 -0.44 -20.77
N VAL A 250 1.45 -1.48 -21.35
CA VAL A 250 0.21 -2.04 -20.82
C VAL A 250 0.56 -3.01 -19.71
N SER A 251 0.09 -2.72 -18.51
CA SER A 251 0.35 -3.57 -17.35
C SER A 251 -0.85 -3.59 -16.41
N ILE A 252 -1.07 -4.76 -15.79
CA ILE A 252 -1.98 -4.83 -14.66
C ILE A 252 -1.40 -4.03 -13.47
N MET A 253 -2.29 -3.39 -12.73
CA MET A 253 -2.05 -2.85 -11.40
C MET A 253 -2.93 -3.63 -10.43
N GLN A 254 -2.33 -4.39 -9.51
CA GLN A 254 -3.09 -5.19 -8.56
C GLN A 254 -2.61 -4.96 -7.13
N CYS A 255 -3.56 -4.75 -6.22
CA CYS A 255 -3.29 -4.78 -4.78
C CYS A 255 -2.91 -6.20 -4.33
N ALA A 256 -1.93 -6.31 -3.44
CA ALA A 256 -1.56 -7.61 -2.86
C ALA A 256 -2.73 -8.31 -2.15
N GLY A 257 -3.71 -7.54 -1.64
CA GLY A 257 -4.92 -8.06 -0.97
C GLY A 257 -6.06 -8.45 -1.90
N ASN A 258 -5.91 -8.37 -3.21
CA ASN A 258 -6.98 -8.76 -4.15
C ASN A 258 -7.43 -10.20 -3.89
N ARG A 259 -8.75 -10.45 -3.84
CA ARG A 259 -9.39 -11.74 -3.53
C ARG A 259 -9.17 -12.23 -2.09
N ALA A 260 -8.94 -11.32 -1.12
CA ALA A 260 -8.74 -11.70 0.28
C ALA A 260 -9.95 -12.44 0.87
N ALA A 261 -11.17 -12.09 0.49
CA ALA A 261 -12.38 -12.80 0.92
C ALA A 261 -12.36 -14.28 0.52
N GLU A 262 -11.95 -14.58 -0.72
CA GLU A 262 -11.79 -15.96 -1.18
C GLU A 262 -10.64 -16.70 -0.47
N ASP A 263 -9.52 -16.02 -0.21
CA ASP A 263 -8.40 -16.61 0.55
C ASP A 263 -8.83 -16.99 1.97
N ILE A 264 -9.53 -16.10 2.66
CA ILE A 264 -10.08 -16.37 4.00
C ILE A 264 -11.00 -17.60 3.98
N GLN A 265 -11.90 -17.66 2.99
CA GLN A 265 -12.84 -18.77 2.86
C GLN A 265 -12.13 -20.11 2.51
N ALA A 266 -11.18 -20.08 1.57
CA ALA A 266 -10.55 -21.28 1.05
C ALA A 266 -9.44 -21.84 1.95
N THR A 267 -8.65 -20.97 2.60
CA THR A 267 -7.44 -21.37 3.32
C THR A 267 -7.51 -21.09 4.82
N GLY A 268 -8.51 -20.34 5.28
CA GLY A 268 -8.59 -19.83 6.66
C GLY A 268 -7.50 -18.79 6.95
N ALA A 269 -7.06 -18.02 5.95
CA ALA A 269 -6.15 -16.90 6.13
C ALA A 269 -6.72 -15.90 7.15
N SER A 270 -5.90 -15.36 8.03
CA SER A 270 -6.35 -14.51 9.15
C SER A 270 -5.85 -13.07 9.10
N GLY A 271 -5.06 -12.72 8.08
CA GLY A 271 -4.38 -11.41 8.03
C GLY A 271 -5.33 -10.22 7.92
N PHE A 272 -6.51 -10.40 7.36
CA PHE A 272 -7.52 -9.34 7.19
C PHE A 272 -8.80 -9.53 8.01
N VAL A 273 -8.94 -10.67 8.71
CA VAL A 273 -10.14 -10.96 9.51
C VAL A 273 -10.38 -9.86 10.54
N GLY A 274 -11.61 -9.35 10.59
CA GLY A 274 -12.01 -8.24 11.46
C GLY A 274 -11.62 -6.85 10.97
N SER A 275 -11.08 -6.73 9.75
CA SER A 275 -10.81 -5.45 9.09
C SER A 275 -11.74 -5.23 7.89
N PRO A 276 -11.93 -3.98 7.41
CA PRO A 276 -12.70 -3.72 6.18
C PRO A 276 -12.16 -4.45 4.95
N PHE A 277 -10.91 -4.91 4.99
CA PHE A 277 -10.26 -5.63 3.91
C PHE A 277 -10.58 -7.14 3.88
N GLU A 278 -11.27 -7.69 4.87
CA GLU A 278 -11.77 -9.07 4.81
C GLU A 278 -12.81 -9.30 3.70
N HIS A 279 -13.42 -8.22 3.20
CA HIS A 279 -14.43 -8.24 2.16
C HIS A 279 -13.90 -7.84 0.76
N ILE A 280 -12.58 -7.84 0.56
CA ILE A 280 -11.99 -7.60 -0.76
C ILE A 280 -12.33 -8.79 -1.66
N ASP A 281 -13.11 -8.50 -2.70
CA ASP A 281 -13.39 -9.44 -3.79
C ASP A 281 -12.28 -9.40 -4.86
N SER A 282 -12.64 -9.46 -6.12
CA SER A 282 -11.72 -9.50 -7.27
C SER A 282 -11.45 -8.15 -7.92
N GLY A 283 -11.91 -7.04 -7.34
CA GLY A 283 -11.91 -5.72 -7.97
C GLY A 283 -10.71 -4.83 -7.67
N MET A 284 -9.77 -5.23 -6.80
CA MET A 284 -8.54 -4.46 -6.58
C MET A 284 -7.47 -4.76 -7.63
N VAL A 285 -7.88 -4.74 -8.90
CA VAL A 285 -7.04 -4.94 -10.09
C VAL A 285 -7.54 -4.09 -11.24
N GLY A 286 -6.67 -3.72 -12.15
CA GLY A 286 -7.04 -3.10 -13.44
C GLY A 286 -5.90 -3.22 -14.45
N ASN A 287 -6.24 -3.15 -15.74
CA ASN A 287 -5.30 -3.16 -16.85
C ASN A 287 -5.16 -1.76 -17.42
N VAL A 288 -3.97 -1.21 -17.44
CA VAL A 288 -3.75 0.22 -17.70
C VAL A 288 -2.60 0.40 -18.68
N LEU A 289 -2.78 1.32 -19.63
CA LEU A 289 -1.70 1.84 -20.46
C LEU A 289 -0.98 2.95 -19.67
N TRP A 290 0.21 2.68 -19.21
CA TRP A 290 1.08 3.62 -18.51
C TRP A 290 2.03 4.28 -19.49
N THR A 291 2.18 5.61 -19.37
CA THR A 291 3.12 6.39 -20.16
C THR A 291 4.08 7.14 -19.25
N GLY A 292 5.37 7.06 -19.55
CA GLY A 292 6.43 7.70 -18.77
C GLY A 292 7.81 7.40 -19.29
N VAL A 293 8.81 7.37 -18.41
CA VAL A 293 10.20 7.12 -18.76
C VAL A 293 10.74 5.88 -18.09
N SER A 294 11.66 5.19 -18.73
CA SER A 294 12.28 3.97 -18.20
C SER A 294 13.03 4.26 -16.89
N LEU A 295 12.57 3.63 -15.80
CA LEU A 295 13.22 3.71 -14.50
C LEU A 295 14.65 3.16 -14.54
N LYS A 296 14.89 2.10 -15.30
CA LYS A 296 16.23 1.56 -15.54
C LYS A 296 17.20 2.60 -16.08
N HIS A 297 16.79 3.38 -17.10
CA HIS A 297 17.63 4.43 -17.67
C HIS A 297 17.89 5.56 -16.67
N VAL A 298 16.86 6.00 -15.94
CA VAL A 298 17.00 7.02 -14.90
C VAL A 298 18.01 6.57 -13.84
N LEU A 299 17.91 5.34 -13.34
CA LEU A 299 18.85 4.82 -12.34
C LEU A 299 20.27 4.68 -12.90
N GLN A 300 20.42 4.24 -14.15
CA GLN A 300 21.75 4.16 -14.80
C GLN A 300 22.40 5.53 -15.01
N GLU A 301 21.61 6.58 -15.19
CA GLU A 301 22.11 7.97 -15.26
C GLU A 301 22.52 8.47 -13.88
N MET A 302 21.66 8.24 -12.87
CA MET A 302 21.88 8.77 -11.52
C MET A 302 22.93 7.98 -10.73
N TYR A 303 23.03 6.66 -10.94
CA TYR A 303 23.85 5.71 -10.17
C TYR A 303 24.58 4.73 -11.08
N PRO A 304 25.47 5.22 -11.97
CA PRO A 304 26.12 4.38 -12.98
C PRO A 304 27.02 3.29 -12.39
N GLU A 305 27.72 3.58 -11.29
CA GLU A 305 28.65 2.64 -10.65
C GLU A 305 27.91 1.49 -9.97
N GLU A 306 26.88 1.79 -9.19
CA GLU A 306 26.06 0.82 -8.47
C GLU A 306 25.28 -0.07 -9.44
N CYS A 307 24.72 0.53 -10.50
CA CYS A 307 24.06 -0.23 -11.56
C CYS A 307 25.02 -1.18 -12.26
N GLN A 308 26.25 -0.75 -12.55
CA GLN A 308 27.27 -1.59 -13.17
C GLN A 308 27.69 -2.73 -12.23
N GLN A 309 27.90 -2.45 -10.94
CA GLN A 309 28.21 -3.46 -9.94
C GLN A 309 27.10 -4.50 -9.82
N CYS A 310 25.86 -4.07 -9.76
CA CYS A 310 24.70 -4.94 -9.69
C CYS A 310 24.58 -5.86 -10.92
N GLN A 311 24.90 -5.36 -12.11
CA GLN A 311 24.86 -6.15 -13.37
C GLN A 311 26.03 -7.12 -13.52
N GLN A 312 27.18 -6.86 -12.90
CA GLN A 312 28.37 -7.72 -12.94
C GLN A 312 28.37 -8.79 -11.85
N GLY A 313 27.60 -8.60 -10.77
CA GLY A 313 27.40 -9.60 -9.73
C GLY A 313 26.71 -10.83 -10.33
N SER A 314 27.32 -12.00 -10.18
CA SER A 314 26.76 -13.25 -10.72
C SER A 314 25.48 -13.62 -9.96
N PRO A 315 24.33 -13.76 -10.64
CA PRO A 315 23.10 -14.21 -9.99
C PRO A 315 23.15 -15.68 -9.52
N ASP A 316 24.20 -16.41 -9.88
CA ASP A 316 24.34 -17.86 -9.65
C ASP A 316 25.35 -18.23 -8.55
N SER A 317 25.79 -17.29 -7.71
CA SER A 317 26.61 -17.62 -6.55
C SER A 317 25.73 -17.98 -5.35
N PRO A 318 25.56 -19.30 -5.03
CA PRO A 318 24.75 -19.73 -3.88
C PRO A 318 25.36 -19.35 -2.52
N ASP A 319 26.58 -18.78 -2.52
CA ASP A 319 27.33 -18.37 -1.32
C ASP A 319 27.40 -16.84 -1.14
N SER A 320 26.69 -16.04 -1.98
CA SER A 320 26.55 -14.61 -1.69
C SER A 320 25.60 -14.46 -0.52
N PRO A 321 26.04 -14.00 0.65
CA PRO A 321 25.11 -13.69 1.72
C PRO A 321 24.16 -12.59 1.23
N ASP A 322 22.87 -12.68 1.58
CA ASP A 322 21.78 -11.73 1.27
C ASP A 322 22.10 -10.25 1.61
N ASN A 323 23.28 -9.97 2.15
CA ASN A 323 23.72 -8.68 2.64
C ASN A 323 24.36 -7.76 1.60
N ASP A 324 24.50 -8.13 0.35
CA ASP A 324 25.20 -7.34 -0.68
C ASP A 324 24.29 -6.87 -1.84
N GLU A 325 23.00 -7.16 -1.78
CA GLU A 325 22.02 -6.73 -2.78
C GLU A 325 21.65 -5.25 -2.61
N TRP A 326 21.71 -4.51 -3.73
CA TRP A 326 21.21 -3.14 -3.77
C TRP A 326 19.67 -3.10 -3.83
N HIS A 327 19.08 -2.26 -3.04
CA HIS A 327 17.65 -1.96 -3.05
C HIS A 327 17.38 -0.52 -3.50
N VAL A 328 16.26 -0.34 -4.18
CA VAL A 328 15.73 0.99 -4.51
C VAL A 328 14.55 1.26 -3.59
N LEU A 329 14.67 2.27 -2.76
CA LEU A 329 13.64 2.77 -1.87
C LEU A 329 12.87 3.88 -2.62
N PHE A 330 11.55 3.79 -2.63
CA PHE A 330 10.66 4.78 -3.21
C PHE A 330 9.84 5.41 -2.08
N GLN A 331 9.85 6.72 -1.98
CA GLN A 331 9.03 7.46 -1.01
C GLN A 331 8.10 8.43 -1.72
N GLY A 332 6.84 8.45 -1.32
CA GLY A 332 5.82 9.38 -1.80
C GLY A 332 5.63 10.57 -0.86
N ALA A 333 4.99 11.63 -1.34
CA ALA A 333 4.66 12.83 -0.57
C ALA A 333 3.70 12.58 0.61
N ASP A 334 3.06 11.42 0.66
CA ASP A 334 2.25 10.92 1.77
C ASP A 334 3.10 10.17 2.84
N GLU A 335 4.44 10.24 2.72
CA GLU A 335 5.41 9.54 3.57
C GLU A 335 5.34 7.99 3.46
N TYR A 336 4.57 7.46 2.51
CA TYR A 336 4.58 6.04 2.22
C TYR A 336 5.89 5.66 1.54
N GLU A 337 6.61 4.71 2.14
CA GLU A 337 7.87 4.22 1.58
C GLU A 337 7.88 2.70 1.47
N THR A 338 8.50 2.20 0.43
CA THR A 338 8.72 0.78 0.18
C THR A 338 9.96 0.58 -0.67
N SER A 339 10.42 -0.66 -0.78
CA SER A 339 11.61 -0.99 -1.58
C SER A 339 11.40 -2.18 -2.50
N THR A 340 12.20 -2.20 -3.56
CA THR A 340 12.41 -3.36 -4.42
C THR A 340 13.89 -3.52 -4.74
N SER A 341 14.29 -4.72 -5.19
CA SER A 341 15.67 -5.00 -5.59
C SER A 341 16.08 -4.18 -6.82
N LEU A 342 17.27 -3.59 -6.80
CA LEU A 342 17.85 -2.93 -7.97
C LEU A 342 18.04 -3.93 -9.12
N SER A 343 18.44 -5.15 -8.81
CA SER A 343 18.63 -6.22 -9.81
C SER A 343 17.34 -6.53 -10.57
N HIS A 344 16.16 -6.44 -9.90
CA HIS A 344 14.88 -6.61 -10.57
C HIS A 344 14.63 -5.51 -11.62
N ILE A 345 14.92 -4.26 -11.30
CA ILE A 345 14.70 -3.12 -12.20
C ILE A 345 15.68 -3.17 -13.38
N LEU A 346 16.91 -3.62 -13.14
CA LEU A 346 17.97 -3.65 -14.15
C LEU A 346 17.89 -4.85 -15.10
N LYS A 347 17.04 -5.87 -14.85
CA LYS A 347 16.85 -7.00 -15.77
C LYS A 347 16.54 -6.51 -17.18
N GLU A 348 17.02 -7.25 -18.18
CA GLU A 348 16.67 -6.94 -19.57
C GLU A 348 15.17 -7.08 -19.84
N SER A 349 14.51 -8.01 -19.15
CA SER A 349 13.06 -8.23 -19.22
C SER A 349 12.24 -7.26 -18.36
N SER A 350 12.83 -6.22 -17.78
CA SER A 350 12.12 -5.29 -16.91
C SER A 350 11.73 -4.03 -17.67
N ASP A 351 10.43 -3.75 -17.72
CA ASP A 351 9.84 -2.53 -18.28
C ASP A 351 9.34 -1.57 -17.17
N CYS A 352 10.08 -1.49 -16.05
CA CYS A 352 9.78 -0.56 -14.96
C CYS A 352 9.90 0.90 -15.43
N LEU A 353 8.93 1.74 -15.02
CA LEU A 353 8.89 3.13 -15.46
C LEU A 353 8.48 4.09 -14.34
N LEU A 354 8.85 5.34 -14.50
CA LEU A 354 8.29 6.49 -13.81
C LEU A 354 7.16 7.04 -14.68
N ALA A 355 5.91 6.78 -14.28
CA ALA A 355 4.73 7.12 -15.07
C ALA A 355 4.19 8.51 -14.71
N THR A 356 3.82 9.27 -15.73
CA THR A 356 3.14 10.57 -15.62
C THR A 356 1.74 10.55 -16.20
N GLN A 357 1.41 9.49 -16.99
CA GLN A 357 0.10 9.34 -17.60
C GLN A 357 -0.44 7.91 -17.43
N MET A 358 -1.75 7.80 -17.47
CA MET A 358 -2.50 6.55 -17.53
C MET A 358 -3.61 6.66 -18.59
N ASN A 359 -3.71 5.66 -19.47
CA ASN A 359 -4.68 5.62 -20.58
C ASN A 359 -4.66 6.90 -21.45
N GLY A 360 -3.47 7.46 -21.72
CA GLY A 360 -3.28 8.65 -22.53
C GLY A 360 -3.69 9.98 -21.88
N GLN A 361 -3.95 9.99 -20.58
CA GLN A 361 -4.27 11.18 -19.80
C GLN A 361 -3.28 11.32 -18.62
N LEU A 362 -3.11 12.54 -18.11
CA LEU A 362 -2.35 12.73 -16.88
C LEU A 362 -2.92 11.85 -15.74
N LEU A 363 -2.05 11.42 -14.84
CA LEU A 363 -2.47 10.72 -13.65
C LEU A 363 -3.53 11.54 -12.89
N SER A 364 -4.55 10.87 -12.34
CA SER A 364 -5.43 11.53 -11.37
C SER A 364 -4.72 11.70 -10.03
N LEU A 365 -5.23 12.58 -9.19
CA LEU A 365 -4.70 12.79 -7.83
C LEU A 365 -4.67 11.48 -7.03
N ASP A 366 -5.74 10.69 -7.05
CA ASP A 366 -5.81 9.39 -6.36
C ASP A 366 -4.87 8.34 -6.96
N HIS A 367 -4.43 8.49 -8.20
CA HIS A 367 -3.53 7.57 -8.89
C HIS A 367 -2.08 8.03 -8.94
N GLY A 368 -1.73 9.11 -8.22
CA GLY A 368 -0.34 9.49 -7.98
C GLY A 368 0.18 10.62 -8.85
N TYR A 369 -0.71 11.54 -9.36
CA TYR A 369 -0.25 12.78 -10.00
C TYR A 369 0.75 13.52 -9.10
N PRO A 370 1.88 14.09 -9.61
CA PRO A 370 2.21 14.18 -11.03
C PRO A 370 3.03 13.00 -11.57
N ILE A 371 3.62 12.18 -10.69
CA ILE A 371 4.49 11.07 -11.07
C ILE A 371 4.42 9.93 -10.07
N ARG A 372 4.49 8.70 -10.56
CA ARG A 372 4.52 7.50 -9.73
C ARG A 372 5.49 6.46 -10.28
N ALA A 373 5.93 5.54 -9.41
CA ALA A 373 6.57 4.32 -9.85
C ALA A 373 5.53 3.32 -10.39
N VAL A 374 5.85 2.68 -11.52
CA VAL A 374 5.12 1.52 -12.07
C VAL A 374 6.12 0.41 -12.33
N LEU A 375 5.91 -0.70 -11.65
CA LEU A 375 6.78 -1.88 -11.66
C LEU A 375 5.94 -3.07 -12.17
N PRO A 376 5.92 -3.34 -13.49
CA PRO A 376 5.13 -4.43 -14.06
C PRO A 376 5.43 -5.77 -13.39
N GLY A 377 4.39 -6.56 -13.12
CA GLY A 377 4.53 -7.85 -12.44
C GLY A 377 4.69 -7.79 -10.92
N ILE A 378 4.85 -6.59 -10.36
CA ILE A 378 5.07 -6.36 -8.93
C ILE A 378 3.77 -5.88 -8.27
N ALA A 379 3.53 -6.31 -7.02
CA ALA A 379 2.35 -5.93 -6.25
C ALA A 379 2.19 -4.41 -6.13
N GLY A 380 0.94 -3.92 -6.19
CA GLY A 380 0.60 -2.50 -6.16
C GLY A 380 1.21 -1.73 -4.98
N ALA A 381 1.46 -2.41 -3.86
CA ALA A 381 2.14 -1.85 -2.70
C ALA A 381 3.57 -1.35 -2.99
N ARG A 382 4.23 -1.82 -4.04
CA ARG A 382 5.58 -1.38 -4.45
C ARG A 382 5.53 -0.24 -5.47
N ASN A 383 4.37 0.07 -6.01
CA ASN A 383 4.15 1.07 -7.05
C ASN A 383 3.77 2.41 -6.41
N VAL A 384 4.75 3.09 -5.82
CA VAL A 384 4.56 4.29 -4.99
C VAL A 384 3.99 5.44 -5.80
N LYS A 385 2.96 6.10 -5.26
CA LYS A 385 2.28 7.29 -5.79
C LYS A 385 2.93 8.57 -5.26
N TRP A 386 2.68 9.70 -5.95
CA TRP A 386 3.17 11.03 -5.51
C TRP A 386 4.66 11.01 -5.19
N LEU A 387 5.45 10.41 -6.07
CA LEU A 387 6.85 10.10 -5.83
C LEU A 387 7.66 11.36 -5.57
N GLU A 388 8.36 11.44 -4.44
CA GLU A 388 9.26 12.53 -4.04
C GLU A 388 10.71 12.09 -3.99
N SER A 389 11.01 10.84 -3.62
CA SER A 389 12.39 10.40 -3.56
C SER A 389 12.61 8.97 -4.03
N ILE A 390 13.80 8.76 -4.58
CA ILE A 390 14.36 7.47 -4.98
C ILE A 390 15.73 7.35 -4.33
N THR A 391 15.90 6.38 -3.44
CA THR A 391 17.13 6.21 -2.67
C THR A 391 17.71 4.83 -2.89
N LEU A 392 19.02 4.73 -3.18
CA LEU A 392 19.74 3.47 -3.13
C LEU A 392 20.16 3.11 -1.71
N SER A 393 20.05 1.83 -1.37
CA SER A 393 20.44 1.32 -0.05
C SER A 393 20.84 -0.16 -0.14
N LYS A 394 21.72 -0.60 0.76
CA LYS A 394 22.02 -2.03 0.99
C LYS A 394 20.98 -2.70 1.90
N THR A 395 20.04 -1.95 2.42
CA THR A 395 18.95 -2.46 3.26
C THR A 395 17.60 -2.15 2.65
N THR A 396 16.63 -3.04 2.88
CA THR A 396 15.24 -2.79 2.48
C THR A 396 14.64 -1.67 3.32
N SER A 397 13.58 -1.02 2.81
CA SER A 397 12.83 -0.03 3.58
C SER A 397 12.37 -0.60 4.92
N THR A 398 12.63 0.15 6.00
CA THR A 398 12.23 -0.19 7.37
C THR A 398 10.84 0.34 7.74
N MET A 399 10.14 0.98 6.79
CA MET A 399 8.78 1.44 7.00
C MET A 399 7.83 0.27 7.29
N PRO A 400 6.83 0.46 8.17
CA PRO A 400 5.90 -0.60 8.57
C PRO A 400 5.22 -1.29 7.39
N TRP A 401 4.89 -0.55 6.33
CA TRP A 401 4.29 -1.10 5.12
C TRP A 401 5.19 -2.12 4.42
N ASN A 402 6.50 -1.90 4.44
CA ASN A 402 7.48 -2.82 3.88
C ASN A 402 7.87 -3.92 4.88
N ASP A 403 8.19 -3.56 6.11
CA ASP A 403 8.83 -4.46 7.07
C ASP A 403 7.85 -5.30 7.91
N TYR A 404 6.58 -4.92 7.99
CA TYR A 404 5.59 -5.63 8.79
C TYR A 404 4.37 -6.11 8.00
N TYR A 405 3.74 -5.24 7.16
CA TYR A 405 2.45 -5.55 6.54
C TYR A 405 2.58 -6.43 5.31
N TYR A 406 3.35 -6.00 4.31
CA TYR A 406 3.42 -6.70 3.03
C TYR A 406 4.47 -7.82 3.03
N LYS A 407 4.28 -8.77 3.94
CA LYS A 407 5.07 -10.00 4.04
C LYS A 407 4.19 -11.24 3.87
N ASP A 408 4.77 -12.26 3.25
CA ASP A 408 4.13 -13.57 3.11
C ASP A 408 4.15 -14.37 4.43
N SER A 409 3.67 -15.62 4.39
CA SER A 409 3.66 -16.51 5.56
C SER A 409 5.04 -16.90 6.07
N ASN A 410 6.09 -16.73 5.25
CA ASN A 410 7.49 -17.01 5.59
C ASN A 410 8.23 -15.74 6.02
N ALA A 411 7.52 -14.63 6.24
CA ALA A 411 8.07 -13.32 6.52
C ALA A 411 8.91 -12.70 5.40
N ALA A 412 8.86 -13.24 4.18
CA ALA A 412 9.49 -12.64 3.02
C ALA A 412 8.66 -11.46 2.48
N HIS A 413 9.34 -10.44 1.96
CA HIS A 413 8.67 -9.28 1.37
C HIS A 413 7.89 -9.68 0.12
N ILE A 414 6.59 -9.35 0.10
CA ILE A 414 5.77 -9.54 -1.09
C ILE A 414 6.25 -8.59 -2.18
N GLN A 415 6.76 -9.13 -3.26
CA GLN A 415 7.22 -8.42 -4.45
C GLN A 415 6.34 -8.82 -5.65
N SER A 416 6.56 -9.99 -6.19
CA SER A 416 5.90 -10.46 -7.42
C SER A 416 4.45 -10.88 -7.19
N LEU A 417 3.63 -10.62 -8.19
CA LEU A 417 2.26 -11.12 -8.28
C LEU A 417 2.24 -12.50 -8.94
N PRO A 418 1.38 -13.42 -8.51
CA PRO A 418 1.19 -14.71 -9.17
C PRO A 418 0.24 -14.60 -10.37
N MET A 419 0.28 -15.61 -11.26
CA MET A 419 -0.72 -15.81 -12.30
C MET A 419 -2.11 -15.91 -11.69
N ASN A 420 -3.09 -15.31 -12.36
CA ASN A 420 -4.47 -15.30 -11.89
C ASN A 420 -5.48 -15.38 -13.05
N SER A 421 -6.66 -15.94 -12.77
CA SER A 421 -7.85 -15.82 -13.61
C SER A 421 -9.07 -15.58 -12.74
N MET A 422 -10.01 -14.78 -13.24
CA MET A 422 -11.20 -14.37 -12.49
C MET A 422 -12.42 -14.33 -13.40
N LEU A 423 -13.51 -14.90 -12.91
CA LEU A 423 -14.84 -14.76 -13.47
C LEU A 423 -15.36 -13.38 -13.07
N LEU A 424 -15.80 -12.58 -14.01
CA LEU A 424 -16.35 -11.24 -13.78
C LEU A 424 -17.84 -11.18 -14.08
N SER A 425 -18.33 -12.06 -14.96
CA SER A 425 -19.73 -12.22 -15.28
C SER A 425 -20.06 -13.70 -15.44
N VAL A 426 -21.11 -14.15 -14.76
CA VAL A 426 -21.70 -15.47 -14.93
C VAL A 426 -23.22 -15.26 -15.02
N VAL A 427 -23.78 -15.45 -16.21
CA VAL A 427 -25.21 -15.27 -16.48
C VAL A 427 -25.81 -16.62 -16.80
N GLN A 428 -26.86 -17.01 -16.07
CA GLN A 428 -27.60 -18.22 -16.30
C GLN A 428 -28.77 -17.92 -17.25
N ASP A 429 -28.97 -18.80 -18.23
CA ASP A 429 -30.12 -18.81 -19.17
C ASP A 429 -30.63 -20.24 -19.30
N ASP A 430 -31.82 -20.52 -18.76
CA ASP A 430 -32.46 -21.84 -18.69
C ASP A 430 -31.52 -22.97 -18.26
N HIS A 431 -30.87 -23.66 -19.20
CA HIS A 431 -30.01 -24.83 -18.97
C HIS A 431 -28.53 -24.57 -19.25
N CYS A 432 -28.18 -23.32 -19.48
CA CYS A 432 -26.81 -22.91 -19.83
C CYS A 432 -26.33 -21.78 -18.94
N VAL A 433 -25.02 -21.63 -18.87
CA VAL A 433 -24.37 -20.44 -18.34
C VAL A 433 -23.45 -19.81 -19.39
N HIS A 434 -23.42 -18.48 -19.38
CA HIS A 434 -22.53 -17.64 -20.16
C HIS A 434 -21.50 -17.02 -19.20
N VAL A 435 -20.25 -17.13 -19.55
CA VAL A 435 -19.14 -16.75 -18.66
C VAL A 435 -18.24 -15.76 -19.36
N GLU A 436 -17.89 -14.68 -18.67
CA GLU A 436 -16.83 -13.76 -19.08
C GLU A 436 -15.86 -13.48 -17.92
N GLY A 437 -14.59 -13.24 -18.26
CA GLY A 437 -13.58 -12.98 -17.26
C GLY A 437 -12.27 -12.51 -17.84
N ILE A 438 -11.27 -12.43 -16.96
CA ILE A 438 -9.90 -12.02 -17.26
C ILE A 438 -8.88 -13.03 -16.73
N ALA A 439 -7.75 -13.13 -17.41
CA ALA A 439 -6.60 -13.93 -16.96
C ALA A 439 -5.30 -13.22 -17.30
N TYR A 440 -4.29 -13.34 -16.44
CA TYR A 440 -2.99 -12.67 -16.60
C TYR A 440 -1.86 -13.42 -15.91
N GLN A 441 -0.66 -13.26 -16.49
CA GLN A 441 0.59 -13.75 -15.91
C GLN A 441 1.56 -12.57 -15.72
N PRO A 442 1.68 -12.07 -14.48
CA PRO A 442 2.45 -10.85 -14.23
C PRO A 442 3.96 -10.95 -14.48
N SER A 443 4.49 -12.14 -14.69
CA SER A 443 5.90 -12.33 -15.04
C SER A 443 6.25 -11.96 -16.49
N GLY A 444 5.26 -11.55 -17.29
CA GLY A 444 5.46 -11.15 -18.68
C GLY A 444 5.22 -12.26 -19.71
N ALA A 445 4.77 -13.45 -19.29
CA ALA A 445 4.39 -14.54 -20.18
C ALA A 445 2.93 -14.43 -20.62
N LEU A 446 2.59 -14.91 -21.82
CA LEU A 446 1.22 -14.92 -22.33
C LEU A 446 0.40 -16.03 -21.67
N ILE A 447 -0.87 -15.76 -21.42
CA ILE A 447 -1.85 -16.79 -21.08
C ILE A 447 -2.17 -17.56 -22.37
N GLN A 448 -1.95 -18.86 -22.33
CA GLN A 448 -2.19 -19.75 -23.46
C GLN A 448 -3.61 -20.33 -23.45
N THR A 449 -4.12 -20.71 -22.27
CA THR A 449 -5.45 -21.28 -22.13
C THR A 449 -6.13 -20.82 -20.84
N VAL A 450 -7.45 -20.67 -20.94
CA VAL A 450 -8.35 -20.59 -19.79
C VAL A 450 -9.39 -21.68 -19.92
N GLU A 451 -9.66 -22.39 -18.84
CA GLU A 451 -10.63 -23.48 -18.80
C GLU A 451 -11.71 -23.19 -17.76
N ILE A 452 -12.94 -23.54 -18.08
CA ILE A 452 -14.13 -23.36 -17.22
C ILE A 452 -14.66 -24.72 -16.80
N SER A 453 -15.06 -24.85 -15.54
CA SER A 453 -15.78 -26.01 -15.02
C SER A 453 -17.08 -25.55 -14.34
N VAL A 454 -18.15 -26.30 -14.55
CA VAL A 454 -19.45 -26.10 -13.90
C VAL A 454 -19.83 -27.25 -12.96
N ASN A 455 -18.98 -28.26 -12.82
CA ASN A 455 -19.22 -29.48 -12.07
C ASN A 455 -18.10 -29.79 -11.04
N ASP A 456 -17.71 -28.77 -10.28
CA ASP A 456 -16.68 -28.87 -9.22
C ASP A 456 -15.32 -29.41 -9.71
N GLY A 457 -14.94 -29.08 -10.96
CA GLY A 457 -13.65 -29.47 -11.52
C GLY A 457 -13.60 -30.89 -12.11
N ALA A 458 -14.74 -31.58 -12.18
CA ALA A 458 -14.81 -32.93 -12.78
C ALA A 458 -14.50 -32.92 -14.28
N THR A 459 -15.00 -31.89 -14.98
CA THR A 459 -14.66 -31.62 -16.40
C THR A 459 -14.31 -30.15 -16.58
N TRP A 460 -13.48 -29.89 -17.61
CA TRP A 460 -12.99 -28.57 -17.95
C TRP A 460 -13.20 -28.30 -19.44
N LEU A 461 -13.77 -27.15 -19.77
CA LEU A 461 -14.05 -26.70 -21.11
C LEU A 461 -13.17 -25.50 -21.45
N PRO A 462 -12.51 -25.46 -22.62
CA PRO A 462 -11.68 -24.33 -23.00
C PRO A 462 -12.53 -23.11 -23.31
N ALA A 463 -12.17 -21.98 -22.72
CA ALA A 463 -12.75 -20.69 -23.04
C ALA A 463 -12.08 -20.07 -24.28
N THR A 464 -12.77 -19.16 -24.95
CA THR A 464 -12.23 -18.36 -26.05
C THR A 464 -11.50 -17.15 -25.47
N LEU A 465 -10.23 -16.97 -25.84
CA LEU A 465 -9.44 -15.80 -25.48
C LEU A 465 -9.62 -14.69 -26.52
N ARG A 466 -9.79 -13.45 -26.07
CA ARG A 466 -9.91 -12.24 -26.94
C ARG A 466 -8.51 -11.66 -27.21
N ASN A 467 -7.64 -12.41 -27.84
CA ASN A 467 -6.27 -12.00 -28.15
C ASN A 467 -6.19 -10.79 -29.08
N GLU A 468 -7.23 -10.56 -29.91
CA GLU A 468 -7.35 -9.43 -30.81
C GLU A 468 -7.53 -8.08 -30.10
N GLU A 469 -7.89 -8.08 -28.83
CA GLU A 469 -8.03 -6.88 -28.02
C GLU A 469 -6.70 -6.43 -27.37
N ILE A 470 -5.66 -7.28 -27.43
CA ILE A 470 -4.36 -7.01 -26.82
C ILE A 470 -3.73 -5.79 -27.49
N ILE A 471 -3.47 -4.77 -26.71
CA ILE A 471 -2.72 -3.60 -27.14
C ILE A 471 -1.24 -3.89 -26.89
N GLU A 472 -0.46 -3.98 -27.96
CA GLU A 472 0.99 -4.04 -27.87
C GLU A 472 1.50 -2.67 -27.43
N GLY A 473 2.03 -2.57 -26.21
CA GLY A 473 2.77 -1.40 -25.77
C GLY A 473 4.18 -1.39 -26.39
N ASP A 474 4.95 -0.35 -26.06
CA ASP A 474 6.36 -0.24 -26.45
C ASP A 474 7.29 -1.14 -25.62
N SER A 475 6.79 -2.33 -25.19
CA SER A 475 7.65 -3.28 -24.47
C SER A 475 8.90 -3.57 -25.27
N GLN A 476 10.04 -3.15 -24.73
CA GLN A 476 11.34 -3.38 -25.37
C GLN A 476 11.81 -4.81 -25.18
N THR A 477 11.17 -5.51 -24.27
CA THR A 477 11.55 -6.86 -23.83
C THR A 477 10.74 -7.94 -24.53
N GLY A 478 9.64 -7.58 -25.21
CA GLY A 478 8.65 -8.52 -25.73
C GLY A 478 7.81 -9.16 -24.63
N SER A 479 7.93 -8.67 -23.38
CA SER A 479 7.13 -9.15 -22.26
C SER A 479 5.72 -8.58 -22.31
N TYR A 480 4.73 -9.36 -21.85
CA TYR A 480 3.33 -8.99 -21.84
C TYR A 480 2.82 -8.95 -20.40
N TYR A 481 2.52 -7.76 -19.89
CA TYR A 481 2.10 -7.55 -18.49
C TYR A 481 0.63 -7.25 -18.32
N GLY A 482 -0.13 -7.18 -19.42
CA GLY A 482 -1.58 -6.98 -19.41
C GLY A 482 -2.34 -8.28 -19.12
N TRP A 483 -3.65 -8.20 -19.08
CA TRP A 483 -4.51 -9.37 -19.07
C TRP A 483 -5.02 -9.75 -20.45
N VAL A 484 -5.51 -10.98 -20.61
CA VAL A 484 -6.38 -11.38 -21.70
C VAL A 484 -7.80 -11.53 -21.18
N ARG A 485 -8.79 -11.03 -21.91
CA ARG A 485 -10.20 -11.29 -21.64
C ARG A 485 -10.60 -12.61 -22.25
N PHE A 486 -11.48 -13.33 -21.59
CA PHE A 486 -12.02 -14.59 -22.10
C PHE A 486 -13.53 -14.68 -21.95
N TYR A 487 -14.14 -15.54 -22.76
CA TYR A 487 -15.55 -15.87 -22.64
C TYR A 487 -15.81 -17.31 -23.01
N LEU A 488 -16.92 -17.86 -22.51
CA LEU A 488 -17.47 -19.15 -22.92
C LEU A 488 -18.99 -19.07 -22.80
N ASN A 489 -19.66 -19.27 -23.94
CA ASN A 489 -21.12 -19.22 -24.03
C ASN A 489 -21.73 -20.62 -24.10
N ASP A 490 -23.01 -20.72 -23.78
CA ASP A 490 -23.82 -21.93 -23.93
C ASP A 490 -23.26 -23.17 -23.20
N VAL A 491 -22.63 -22.94 -22.02
CA VAL A 491 -22.13 -24.05 -21.21
C VAL A 491 -23.30 -24.80 -20.60
N ASP A 492 -23.52 -26.03 -21.04
CA ASP A 492 -24.60 -26.90 -20.53
C ASP A 492 -24.35 -27.22 -19.03
N ILE A 493 -25.36 -26.95 -18.21
CA ILE A 493 -25.34 -27.19 -16.77
C ILE A 493 -26.20 -28.38 -16.31
N ASN A 494 -26.79 -29.16 -17.22
CA ASN A 494 -27.66 -30.26 -16.85
C ASN A 494 -26.98 -31.29 -15.94
N GLU A 495 -25.73 -31.67 -16.21
CA GLU A 495 -24.98 -32.57 -15.33
C GLU A 495 -24.76 -31.95 -13.96
N ALA A 496 -24.34 -30.67 -13.90
CA ALA A 496 -24.15 -29.93 -12.64
C ALA A 496 -25.45 -29.81 -11.86
N PHE A 497 -26.58 -29.58 -12.55
CA PHE A 497 -27.93 -29.57 -11.98
C PHE A 497 -28.28 -30.91 -11.32
N TYR A 498 -28.07 -32.05 -12.01
CA TYR A 498 -28.27 -33.36 -11.40
C TYR A 498 -27.40 -33.62 -10.18
N LEU A 499 -26.13 -33.22 -10.23
CA LEU A 499 -25.24 -33.35 -9.10
C LEU A 499 -25.64 -32.48 -7.90
N ALA A 500 -26.14 -31.26 -8.16
CA ALA A 500 -26.67 -30.38 -7.14
C ALA A 500 -27.89 -31.00 -6.44
N ILE A 501 -28.84 -31.52 -7.21
CA ILE A 501 -30.01 -32.23 -6.65
C ILE A 501 -29.60 -33.42 -5.79
N GLN A 502 -28.65 -34.24 -6.23
CA GLN A 502 -28.15 -35.37 -5.45
C GLN A 502 -27.51 -34.93 -4.12
N LYS A 503 -26.87 -33.77 -4.11
CA LYS A 503 -26.26 -33.15 -2.92
C LYS A 503 -27.26 -32.36 -2.07
N GLN A 504 -28.54 -32.32 -2.48
CA GLN A 504 -29.60 -31.49 -1.86
C GLN A 504 -29.20 -29.99 -1.83
N SER A 505 -28.52 -29.52 -2.86
CA SER A 505 -28.15 -28.13 -3.08
C SER A 505 -29.02 -27.53 -4.18
N ASN A 506 -29.30 -26.24 -4.07
CA ASN A 506 -29.92 -25.43 -5.12
C ASN A 506 -28.88 -24.54 -5.85
N GLU A 507 -27.58 -24.85 -5.72
CA GLU A 507 -26.49 -24.06 -6.24
C GLU A 507 -25.53 -24.91 -7.06
N ILE A 508 -24.97 -24.32 -8.11
CA ILE A 508 -23.82 -24.83 -8.82
C ILE A 508 -22.63 -23.89 -8.66
N ARG A 509 -21.42 -24.43 -8.77
CA ARG A 509 -20.19 -23.64 -8.76
C ARG A 509 -19.58 -23.61 -10.15
N VAL A 510 -19.42 -22.41 -10.67
CA VAL A 510 -18.66 -22.13 -11.88
C VAL A 510 -17.25 -21.76 -11.48
N MET A 511 -16.25 -22.38 -12.10
CA MET A 511 -14.84 -22.22 -11.75
C MET A 511 -14.03 -21.89 -13.01
N CYS A 512 -12.94 -21.12 -12.85
CA CYS A 512 -11.97 -20.93 -13.92
C CYS A 512 -10.54 -21.19 -13.45
N ARG A 513 -9.68 -21.54 -14.42
CA ARG A 513 -8.22 -21.66 -14.23
C ARG A 513 -7.48 -21.28 -15.50
N ALA A 514 -6.29 -20.71 -15.34
CA ALA A 514 -5.41 -20.32 -16.44
C ALA A 514 -4.16 -21.20 -16.52
N THR A 515 -3.59 -21.30 -17.74
CA THR A 515 -2.27 -21.87 -18.02
C THR A 515 -1.52 -20.92 -18.95
N ASP A 516 -0.24 -20.61 -18.65
CA ASP A 516 0.58 -19.76 -19.48
C ASP A 516 1.30 -20.54 -20.60
N GLU A 517 1.98 -19.84 -21.50
CA GLU A 517 2.73 -20.40 -22.62
C GLU A 517 3.90 -21.32 -22.21
N ASN A 518 4.38 -21.20 -20.97
CA ASN A 518 5.43 -22.05 -20.41
C ASN A 518 4.86 -23.32 -19.76
N GLY A 519 3.53 -23.50 -19.78
CA GLY A 519 2.85 -24.63 -19.17
C GLY A 519 2.64 -24.52 -17.66
N ASN A 520 2.94 -23.34 -17.05
CA ASN A 520 2.59 -23.10 -15.65
C ASN A 520 1.07 -22.95 -15.54
N ARG A 521 0.50 -23.61 -14.54
CA ARG A 521 -0.95 -23.60 -14.29
C ARG A 521 -1.24 -22.98 -12.94
N GLN A 522 -2.30 -22.20 -12.88
CA GLN A 522 -2.87 -21.68 -11.64
C GLN A 522 -3.20 -22.85 -10.69
N PRO A 523 -2.90 -22.77 -9.39
CA PRO A 523 -3.21 -23.82 -8.43
C PRO A 523 -4.70 -23.86 -8.11
N GLU A 524 -5.22 -25.02 -7.73
CA GLU A 524 -6.62 -25.13 -7.27
C GLU A 524 -6.87 -24.32 -5.99
N VAL A 525 -5.93 -24.38 -5.06
CA VAL A 525 -5.92 -23.61 -3.82
C VAL A 525 -4.57 -22.92 -3.70
N SER A 526 -4.59 -21.62 -3.46
CA SER A 526 -3.38 -20.86 -3.22
C SER A 526 -2.67 -21.33 -1.94
N PRO A 527 -1.34 -21.32 -1.89
CA PRO A 527 -0.63 -21.45 -0.62
C PRO A 527 -1.12 -20.41 0.38
N LYS A 528 -1.21 -20.77 1.67
CA LYS A 528 -1.68 -19.85 2.73
C LYS A 528 -0.74 -18.63 2.84
N GLN A 529 -1.25 -17.44 2.49
CA GLN A 529 -0.47 -16.21 2.36
C GLN A 529 -0.97 -15.05 3.25
N ARG A 530 -1.60 -15.33 4.35
CA ARG A 530 -2.11 -14.32 5.28
C ARG A 530 -3.16 -13.37 4.68
N GLY A 531 -3.81 -13.72 3.59
CA GLY A 531 -4.76 -12.87 2.86
C GLY A 531 -4.14 -12.08 1.71
N TYR A 532 -2.85 -12.29 1.41
CA TYR A 532 -2.17 -11.62 0.31
C TYR A 532 -1.91 -12.57 -0.87
N ILE A 533 -1.84 -11.98 -2.07
CA ILE A 533 -1.44 -12.64 -3.32
C ILE A 533 -2.18 -13.96 -3.63
N TYR A 534 -3.46 -14.04 -3.23
CA TYR A 534 -4.29 -15.23 -3.50
C TYR A 534 -4.44 -15.47 -4.99
N ASN A 535 -4.22 -16.73 -5.42
CA ASN A 535 -4.29 -17.14 -6.81
C ASN A 535 -4.93 -18.53 -7.02
N GLY A 536 -5.71 -19.02 -6.06
CA GLY A 536 -6.52 -20.23 -6.24
C GLY A 536 -7.53 -20.09 -7.37
N TYR A 537 -8.07 -21.22 -7.90
CA TYR A 537 -9.16 -21.17 -8.88
C TYR A 537 -10.26 -20.24 -8.38
N ASN A 538 -10.68 -19.31 -9.22
CA ASN A 538 -11.80 -18.44 -8.87
C ASN A 538 -13.12 -19.20 -9.03
N ARG A 539 -14.05 -18.96 -8.09
CA ARG A 539 -15.31 -19.68 -7.98
C ARG A 539 -16.46 -18.70 -7.78
N ILE A 540 -17.49 -18.83 -8.61
CA ILE A 540 -18.75 -18.11 -8.43
C ILE A 540 -19.86 -19.15 -8.25
N THR A 541 -20.68 -18.94 -7.21
CA THR A 541 -21.88 -19.73 -6.96
C THR A 541 -23.05 -19.13 -7.70
N VAL A 542 -23.81 -19.95 -8.41
CA VAL A 542 -25.02 -19.59 -9.14
C VAL A 542 -26.19 -20.38 -8.55
N GLU A 543 -27.26 -19.70 -8.16
CA GLU A 543 -28.50 -20.31 -7.70
C GLU A 543 -29.25 -20.93 -8.92
N LEU A 544 -29.83 -22.16 -8.73
CA LEU A 544 -30.50 -22.90 -9.76
C LEU A 544 -32.00 -22.56 -9.84
#